data_f60202f58ec60f98985224dcd303cae7
#
_entry.id   f60202f58ec60f98985224dcd303cae7
#
_cell.length_a   1.000
_cell.length_b   1.000
_cell.length_c   1.000
_cell.angle_alpha   90.00
_cell.angle_beta   90.00
_cell.angle_gamma   90.00
#
_symmetry.space_group_name_H-M   'P 1'
#
loop_
_entity.id
_entity.type
_entity.pdbx_description
1 polymer ?
#
loop_
_entity_poly.entity_id
_entity_poly.type
_entity_poly.pdbx_seq_one_letter_code
_entity_poly.pdbx_strand_id
1 'polypeptide(L)'
;GSIYAKVRKINVQGGVSIPIADLKPTAHWITEAKSSDDQKASAKNSVTFNYYGLECKISQSILANVVTLKMFTDLFVPMATEAMVKAIEIAIFNGTGEGQPLGVLKDSRVTAVITLTPEEYASWNGWHKVKGKMKKAYRNGSFVMNQSTFDTGIDGMEDKNGQPIGRTNYGVNGEETYRFMGKNVETVEDDVLPSWDDANEGDVIAVFMNFSDYVINTNMEMQVVKWTDHDNNKIKNKCLMVVDGKVADAAGIILVKKGVTAV
;
A
#
# COMPACT_ATOMS: atom_id res chain seq x y z
N GLY A 1 7.83 5.63 -8.41
CA GLY A 1 7.10 6.54 -7.53
C GLY A 1 6.57 5.81 -6.33
N SER A 2 6.65 6.45 -5.18
CA SER A 2 6.28 5.89 -3.89
C SER A 2 4.78 5.54 -3.85
N ILE A 3 4.42 4.39 -3.31
CA ILE A 3 3.02 3.99 -3.05
C ILE A 3 2.35 4.99 -2.11
N TYR A 4 3.09 5.52 -1.14
CA TYR A 4 2.62 6.58 -0.26
C TYR A 4 2.09 7.80 -1.03
N ALA A 5 2.67 8.14 -2.19
CA ALA A 5 2.19 9.24 -3.02
C ALA A 5 0.84 8.96 -3.70
N LYS A 6 0.50 7.69 -3.92
CA LYS A 6 -0.68 7.24 -4.67
C LYS A 6 -1.91 6.98 -3.81
N VAL A 7 -1.72 6.70 -2.51
CA VAL A 7 -2.83 6.49 -1.58
C VAL A 7 -3.55 7.81 -1.27
N ARG A 8 -4.81 7.69 -0.90
CA ARG A 8 -5.65 8.85 -0.54
C ARG A 8 -5.18 9.42 0.80
N LYS A 9 -4.89 10.72 0.81
CA LYS A 9 -4.47 11.43 2.02
C LYS A 9 -5.59 12.36 2.49
N ILE A 10 -5.81 12.39 3.79
CA ILE A 10 -6.66 13.35 4.47
C ILE A 10 -5.86 13.99 5.60
N ASN A 11 -6.18 15.23 5.91
CA ASN A 11 -5.59 15.96 7.02
C ASN A 11 -6.73 16.51 7.87
N VAL A 12 -7.16 15.74 8.83
CA VAL A 12 -8.24 16.13 9.74
C VAL A 12 -7.75 16.02 11.17
N GLN A 13 -7.77 17.13 11.88
CA GLN A 13 -7.44 17.18 13.30
C GLN A 13 -8.64 16.68 14.14
N GLY A 14 -8.36 15.78 15.07
CA GLY A 14 -9.38 15.12 15.89
C GLY A 14 -9.66 13.70 15.41
N GLY A 15 -10.26 12.86 16.23
CA GLY A 15 -10.67 11.51 15.87
C GLY A 15 -11.67 11.56 14.73
N VAL A 16 -11.24 11.16 13.55
CA VAL A 16 -12.09 11.14 12.35
C VAL A 16 -12.67 9.76 12.19
N SER A 17 -13.99 9.71 12.13
CA SER A 17 -14.73 8.52 11.73
C SER A 17 -15.23 8.74 10.31
N ILE A 18 -14.71 7.99 9.36
CA ILE A 18 -15.23 8.01 7.98
C ILE A 18 -16.30 6.95 7.89
N PRO A 19 -17.56 7.31 7.60
CA PRO A 19 -18.59 6.31 7.35
C PRO A 19 -18.21 5.52 6.08
N ILE A 20 -18.12 4.21 6.21
CA ILE A 20 -18.05 3.33 5.07
C ILE A 20 -19.47 3.15 4.59
N ALA A 21 -19.77 3.54 3.36
CA ALA A 21 -21.04 3.26 2.75
C ALA A 21 -21.14 1.75 2.43
N ASP A 22 -21.62 0.97 3.39
CA ASP A 22 -21.96 -0.44 3.15
C ASP A 22 -23.15 -0.59 2.19
N LEU A 23 -23.95 0.45 2.06
CA LEU A 23 -25.08 0.47 1.19
C LEU A 23 -24.70 1.07 -0.15
N LYS A 24 -24.48 0.22 -1.14
CA LYS A 24 -24.55 0.66 -2.54
C LYS A 24 -26.03 0.78 -2.88
N PRO A 25 -26.58 2.01 -3.06
CA PRO A 25 -27.98 2.16 -3.38
C PRO A 25 -28.28 1.41 -4.67
N THR A 26 -29.34 0.60 -4.64
CA THR A 26 -29.84 -0.11 -5.80
C THR A 26 -31.04 0.63 -6.36
N ALA A 27 -31.04 0.90 -7.65
CA ALA A 27 -32.20 1.46 -8.33
C ALA A 27 -33.21 0.35 -8.59
N HIS A 28 -34.48 0.64 -8.28
CA HIS A 28 -35.60 -0.26 -8.57
C HIS A 28 -36.54 0.36 -9.60
N TRP A 29 -36.98 -0.45 -10.54
CA TRP A 29 -38.04 -0.05 -11.47
C TRP A 29 -39.37 0.01 -10.71
N ILE A 30 -40.05 1.15 -10.77
CA ILE A 30 -41.35 1.37 -10.14
C ILE A 30 -42.45 1.45 -11.21
N THR A 31 -43.62 1.01 -10.85
CA THR A 31 -44.85 1.27 -11.64
C THR A 31 -45.54 2.54 -11.15
N GLU A 32 -46.34 3.18 -11.99
CA GLU A 32 -46.91 4.52 -11.78
C GLU A 32 -47.69 4.72 -10.45
N ALA A 33 -48.01 3.64 -9.74
CA ALA A 33 -48.77 3.67 -8.49
C ALA A 33 -48.00 3.20 -7.24
N LYS A 34 -46.67 2.89 -7.32
CA LYS A 34 -45.90 2.38 -6.16
C LYS A 34 -44.53 3.04 -6.09
N SER A 35 -44.24 3.58 -4.90
CA SER A 35 -42.87 3.98 -4.52
C SER A 35 -42.08 2.77 -4.01
N SER A 36 -40.78 2.73 -4.24
CA SER A 36 -39.88 1.76 -3.60
C SER A 36 -39.70 2.10 -2.13
N ASP A 37 -39.44 1.07 -1.30
CA ASP A 37 -39.16 1.26 0.11
C ASP A 37 -37.82 2.02 0.27
N ASP A 38 -37.72 2.82 1.34
CA ASP A 38 -36.53 3.59 1.67
C ASP A 38 -35.37 2.65 2.00
N GLN A 39 -34.25 2.83 1.30
CA GLN A 39 -33.01 2.17 1.62
C GLN A 39 -32.29 2.98 2.72
N LYS A 40 -32.31 2.46 3.95
CA LYS A 40 -31.64 3.13 5.07
C LYS A 40 -30.14 2.91 5.01
N ALA A 41 -29.37 3.98 4.80
CA ALA A 41 -27.93 3.96 5.01
C ALA A 41 -27.64 3.76 6.50
N SER A 42 -26.98 2.67 6.86
CA SER A 42 -26.55 2.42 8.23
C SER A 42 -25.15 2.98 8.41
N ALA A 43 -25.00 3.96 9.29
CA ALA A 43 -23.68 4.49 9.70
C ALA A 43 -22.95 3.56 10.69
N LYS A 44 -23.37 2.30 10.82
CA LYS A 44 -22.78 1.35 11.78
C LYS A 44 -21.36 0.95 11.46
N ASN A 45 -20.91 1.06 10.22
CA ASN A 45 -19.56 0.75 9.81
C ASN A 45 -18.80 2.04 9.52
N SER A 46 -18.07 2.51 10.49
CA SER A 46 -17.16 3.65 10.34
C SER A 46 -15.73 3.20 10.57
N VAL A 47 -14.80 3.72 9.77
CA VAL A 47 -13.37 3.59 10.04
C VAL A 47 -12.95 4.77 10.91
N THR A 48 -12.54 4.46 12.13
CA THR A 48 -12.01 5.46 13.06
C THR A 48 -10.49 5.49 12.95
N PHE A 49 -9.92 6.69 12.80
CA PHE A 49 -8.47 6.89 12.78
C PHE A 49 -7.96 7.21 14.19
N ASN A 50 -6.82 6.61 14.51
CA ASN A 50 -6.06 6.86 15.72
C ASN A 50 -4.92 7.86 15.45
N TYR A 51 -4.08 8.08 16.46
CA TYR A 51 -2.92 8.96 16.38
C TYR A 51 -1.68 8.16 16.69
N TYR A 52 -0.91 7.80 15.68
CA TYR A 52 0.35 7.10 15.85
C TYR A 52 1.51 8.03 15.52
N GLY A 53 2.46 8.16 16.43
CA GLY A 53 3.66 8.95 16.20
C GLY A 53 4.70 8.13 15.44
N LEU A 54 5.13 8.64 14.30
CA LEU A 54 6.28 8.12 13.57
C LEU A 54 7.44 9.08 13.74
N GLU A 55 8.56 8.61 14.24
CA GLU A 55 9.75 9.45 14.43
C GLU A 55 11.01 8.84 13.83
N CYS A 56 11.86 9.71 13.31
CA CYS A 56 13.24 9.42 12.95
C CYS A 56 14.15 10.37 13.70
N LYS A 57 15.11 9.83 14.48
CA LYS A 57 15.98 10.60 15.35
C LYS A 57 17.44 10.24 15.12
N ILE A 58 18.29 11.26 14.95
CA ILE A 58 19.75 11.11 14.85
C ILE A 58 20.42 12.02 15.88
N SER A 59 21.47 11.52 16.50
CA SER A 59 22.32 12.29 17.41
C SER A 59 23.75 12.36 16.87
N GLN A 60 24.35 13.54 16.96
CA GLN A 60 25.74 13.82 16.59
C GLN A 60 26.51 14.43 17.76
N SER A 61 27.76 14.03 17.94
CA SER A 61 28.63 14.64 18.93
C SER A 61 28.91 16.10 18.60
N ILE A 62 28.95 16.98 19.59
CA ILE A 62 29.26 18.40 19.43
C ILE A 62 30.68 18.56 18.86
N LEU A 63 31.61 17.69 19.22
CA LEU A 63 33.00 17.74 18.70
C LEU A 63 33.08 17.45 17.20
N ALA A 64 32.27 16.53 16.69
CA ALA A 64 32.16 16.26 15.24
C ALA A 64 31.47 17.39 14.48
N ASN A 65 30.69 18.21 15.16
CA ASN A 65 29.90 19.28 14.57
C ASN A 65 30.70 20.50 14.13
N VAL A 66 31.88 20.70 14.67
CA VAL A 66 32.75 21.87 14.36
C VAL A 66 33.18 21.91 12.90
N VAL A 67 33.23 20.75 12.22
CA VAL A 67 33.72 20.63 10.84
C VAL A 67 32.63 20.58 9.77
N THR A 68 31.35 20.18 10.08
CA THR A 68 30.40 19.73 9.06
C THR A 68 28.93 20.12 9.27
N LEU A 69 28.65 21.12 10.10
CA LEU A 69 27.28 21.42 10.58
C LEU A 69 26.25 21.65 9.47
N LYS A 70 26.59 22.40 8.44
CA LYS A 70 25.65 22.74 7.37
C LYS A 70 25.35 21.55 6.46
N MET A 71 26.37 20.78 6.09
CA MET A 71 26.22 19.60 5.23
C MET A 71 25.40 18.50 5.91
N PHE A 72 25.50 18.34 7.23
CA PHE A 72 24.76 17.32 7.96
C PHE A 72 23.26 17.60 7.96
N THR A 73 22.83 18.84 8.19
CA THR A 73 21.41 19.19 8.21
C THR A 73 20.78 19.03 6.81
N ASP A 74 21.53 19.38 5.77
CA ASP A 74 21.05 19.31 4.38
C ASP A 74 20.89 17.83 3.92
N LEU A 75 21.70 16.91 4.47
CA LEU A 75 21.62 15.48 4.18
C LEU A 75 20.59 14.75 5.07
N PHE A 76 20.46 15.17 6.33
CA PHE A 76 19.61 14.47 7.31
C PHE A 76 18.13 14.51 6.93
N VAL A 77 17.61 15.68 6.54
CA VAL A 77 16.17 15.83 6.28
C VAL A 77 15.69 14.95 5.11
N PRO A 78 16.38 14.91 3.96
CA PRO A 78 16.01 13.99 2.88
C PRO A 78 16.07 12.51 3.31
N MET A 79 17.14 12.09 3.99
CA MET A 79 17.30 10.71 4.44
C MET A 79 16.25 10.31 5.47
N ALA A 80 15.92 11.19 6.41
CA ALA A 80 14.87 10.95 7.39
C ALA A 80 13.49 10.88 6.73
N THR A 81 13.23 11.74 5.74
CA THR A 81 12.00 11.71 4.96
C THR A 81 11.85 10.39 4.21
N GLU A 82 12.90 9.93 3.55
CA GLU A 82 12.91 8.66 2.84
C GLU A 82 12.65 7.48 3.80
N ALA A 83 13.33 7.45 4.94
CA ALA A 83 13.12 6.42 5.96
C ALA A 83 11.68 6.42 6.51
N MET A 84 11.09 7.59 6.74
CA MET A 84 9.71 7.71 7.22
C MET A 84 8.71 7.28 6.15
N VAL A 85 8.90 7.67 4.89
CA VAL A 85 8.05 7.23 3.78
C VAL A 85 8.13 5.72 3.64
N LYS A 86 9.32 5.12 3.69
CA LYS A 86 9.49 3.67 3.64
C LYS A 86 8.78 2.97 4.80
N ALA A 87 8.87 3.49 6.01
CA ALA A 87 8.15 2.94 7.17
C ALA A 87 6.63 2.99 6.98
N ILE A 88 6.10 4.06 6.40
CA ILE A 88 4.68 4.18 6.08
C ILE A 88 4.27 3.18 4.99
N GLU A 89 5.08 2.99 3.96
CA GLU A 89 4.81 2.01 2.89
C GLU A 89 4.77 0.58 3.42
N ILE A 90 5.69 0.21 4.29
CA ILE A 90 5.64 -1.08 4.99
C ILE A 90 4.35 -1.20 5.80
N ALA A 91 3.96 -0.13 6.53
CA ALA A 91 2.75 -0.14 7.35
C ALA A 91 1.45 -0.20 6.52
N ILE A 92 1.42 0.37 5.30
CA ILE A 92 0.27 0.26 4.39
C ILE A 92 -0.07 -1.21 4.08
N PHE A 93 0.94 -2.07 3.98
CA PHE A 93 0.73 -3.50 3.70
C PHE A 93 0.75 -4.34 4.96
N ASN A 94 1.76 -4.21 5.80
CA ASN A 94 2.07 -5.13 6.90
C ASN A 94 1.67 -4.61 8.29
N GLY A 95 1.21 -3.38 8.40
CA GLY A 95 0.89 -2.75 9.69
C GLY A 95 -0.15 -3.53 10.49
N THR A 96 0.04 -3.58 11.81
CA THR A 96 -0.81 -4.37 12.71
C THR A 96 -2.08 -3.64 13.18
N GLY A 97 -2.10 -2.30 13.05
CA GLY A 97 -3.18 -1.46 13.59
C GLY A 97 -3.03 -1.12 15.07
N GLU A 98 -1.95 -1.58 15.71
CA GLU A 98 -1.59 -1.26 17.10
C GLU A 98 -0.24 -0.53 17.10
N GLY A 99 -0.23 0.72 17.55
CA GLY A 99 0.95 1.58 17.51
C GLY A 99 1.38 2.03 16.10
N GLN A 100 0.68 1.57 15.07
CA GLN A 100 0.96 1.85 13.66
C GLN A 100 -0.32 1.68 12.82
N PRO A 101 -0.36 2.17 11.56
CA PRO A 101 -1.49 1.97 10.66
C PRO A 101 -1.89 0.50 10.51
N LEU A 102 -3.17 0.25 10.19
CA LEU A 102 -3.63 -1.10 9.85
C LEU A 102 -3.36 -1.38 8.37
N GLY A 103 -2.51 -2.36 8.11
CA GLY A 103 -2.11 -2.75 6.77
C GLY A 103 -3.15 -3.59 6.03
N VAL A 104 -3.08 -3.53 4.70
CA VAL A 104 -3.97 -4.27 3.80
C VAL A 104 -3.95 -5.79 4.05
N LEU A 105 -2.77 -6.35 4.37
CA LEU A 105 -2.60 -7.79 4.59
C LEU A 105 -3.16 -8.27 5.94
N LYS A 106 -3.36 -7.36 6.89
CA LYS A 106 -3.85 -7.66 8.24
C LYS A 106 -5.31 -7.28 8.45
N ASP A 107 -5.92 -6.60 7.50
CA ASP A 107 -7.32 -6.20 7.59
C ASP A 107 -8.25 -7.39 7.30
N SER A 108 -9.00 -7.82 8.32
CA SER A 108 -9.92 -8.97 8.22
C SER A 108 -11.07 -8.77 7.22
N ARG A 109 -11.33 -7.53 6.80
CA ARG A 109 -12.35 -7.21 5.78
C ARG A 109 -11.89 -7.56 4.37
N VAL A 110 -10.59 -7.75 4.15
CA VAL A 110 -10.03 -8.20 2.87
C VAL A 110 -10.19 -9.72 2.77
N THR A 111 -11.27 -10.16 2.14
CA THR A 111 -11.64 -11.58 2.09
C THR A 111 -11.34 -12.25 0.74
N ALA A 112 -11.06 -11.47 -0.31
CA ALA A 112 -10.72 -12.02 -1.61
C ALA A 112 -9.26 -12.48 -1.65
N VAL A 113 -9.04 -13.76 -1.44
CA VAL A 113 -7.73 -14.41 -1.48
C VAL A 113 -7.70 -15.44 -2.59
N ILE A 114 -6.61 -15.46 -3.36
CA ILE A 114 -6.32 -16.44 -4.40
C ILE A 114 -4.97 -17.07 -4.08
N THR A 115 -4.90 -18.37 -4.03
CA THR A 115 -3.65 -19.12 -3.88
C THR A 115 -3.24 -19.66 -5.25
N LEU A 116 -2.00 -19.40 -5.66
CA LEU A 116 -1.42 -19.91 -6.90
C LEU A 116 -0.37 -20.95 -6.59
N THR A 117 -0.47 -22.12 -7.25
CA THR A 117 0.63 -23.10 -7.25
C THR A 117 1.79 -22.59 -8.12
N PRO A 118 3.00 -23.18 -8.02
CA PRO A 118 4.12 -22.79 -8.87
C PRO A 118 3.79 -22.85 -10.37
N GLU A 119 3.06 -23.88 -10.81
CA GLU A 119 2.62 -24.03 -12.20
C GLU A 119 1.61 -22.94 -12.61
N GLU A 120 0.73 -22.58 -11.70
CA GLU A 120 -0.25 -21.51 -11.91
C GLU A 120 0.39 -20.13 -11.93
N TYR A 121 1.39 -19.91 -11.07
CA TYR A 121 2.16 -18.67 -11.05
C TYR A 121 2.90 -18.45 -12.39
N ALA A 122 3.52 -19.49 -12.93
CA ALA A 122 4.25 -19.44 -14.19
C ALA A 122 3.33 -19.41 -15.43
N SER A 123 2.01 -19.51 -15.28
CA SER A 123 1.09 -19.63 -16.39
C SER A 123 0.02 -18.55 -16.43
N TRP A 124 -0.31 -18.10 -17.64
CA TRP A 124 -1.45 -17.22 -17.88
C TRP A 124 -2.77 -17.76 -17.28
N ASN A 125 -3.01 -19.07 -17.38
CA ASN A 125 -4.25 -19.66 -16.89
C ASN A 125 -4.39 -19.53 -15.37
N GLY A 126 -3.31 -19.63 -14.61
CA GLY A 126 -3.35 -19.44 -13.16
C GLY A 126 -3.78 -18.02 -12.79
N TRP A 127 -3.22 -17.02 -13.45
CA TRP A 127 -3.56 -15.62 -13.22
C TRP A 127 -4.98 -15.23 -13.67
N HIS A 128 -5.61 -16.05 -14.54
CA HIS A 128 -7.03 -15.88 -14.86
C HIS A 128 -7.94 -16.00 -13.64
N LYS A 129 -7.54 -16.78 -12.62
CA LYS A 129 -8.27 -16.87 -11.35
C LYS A 129 -8.34 -15.50 -10.67
N VAL A 130 -7.21 -14.77 -10.66
CA VAL A 130 -7.14 -13.41 -10.11
C VAL A 130 -8.01 -12.46 -10.92
N LYS A 131 -7.88 -12.50 -12.26
CA LYS A 131 -8.69 -11.69 -13.16
C LYS A 131 -10.20 -11.95 -13.02
N GLY A 132 -10.59 -13.18 -12.80
CA GLY A 132 -11.98 -13.58 -12.57
C GLY A 132 -12.58 -13.03 -11.26
N LYS A 133 -11.74 -12.79 -10.25
CA LYS A 133 -12.16 -12.17 -8.97
C LYS A 133 -12.27 -10.65 -9.04
N MET A 134 -11.68 -10.01 -10.05
CA MET A 134 -11.75 -8.56 -10.21
C MET A 134 -13.18 -8.13 -10.56
N LYS A 135 -13.87 -7.50 -9.61
CA LYS A 135 -15.20 -6.93 -9.84
C LYS A 135 -15.12 -5.78 -10.82
N LYS A 136 -16.11 -5.64 -11.70
CA LYS A 136 -16.15 -4.62 -12.77
C LYS A 136 -15.90 -3.19 -12.25
N ALA A 137 -16.48 -2.84 -11.11
CA ALA A 137 -16.35 -1.52 -10.50
C ALA A 137 -14.92 -1.18 -10.01
N TYR A 138 -14.09 -2.20 -9.76
CA TYR A 138 -12.74 -2.06 -9.18
C TYR A 138 -11.61 -2.40 -10.18
N ARG A 139 -11.95 -2.53 -11.46
CA ARG A 139 -10.98 -2.92 -12.49
C ARG A 139 -9.94 -1.85 -12.84
N ASN A 140 -10.05 -0.66 -12.30
CA ASN A 140 -9.08 0.43 -12.44
C ASN A 140 -7.91 0.34 -11.43
N GLY A 141 -7.87 -0.69 -10.59
CA GLY A 141 -6.77 -0.95 -9.68
C GLY A 141 -5.46 -1.32 -10.39
N SER A 142 -4.40 -1.37 -9.60
CA SER A 142 -3.05 -1.78 -9.99
C SER A 142 -2.62 -3.03 -9.23
N PHE A 143 -1.67 -3.77 -9.77
CA PHE A 143 -0.96 -4.80 -9.04
C PHE A 143 0.17 -4.18 -8.23
N VAL A 144 0.43 -4.75 -7.05
CA VAL A 144 1.61 -4.49 -6.25
C VAL A 144 2.29 -5.84 -6.01
N MET A 145 3.56 -5.94 -6.31
CA MET A 145 4.34 -7.15 -6.11
C MET A 145 5.83 -6.81 -5.96
N ASN A 146 6.60 -7.76 -5.49
CA ASN A 146 8.04 -7.61 -5.42
C ASN A 146 8.66 -7.45 -6.83
N GLN A 147 9.72 -6.64 -6.94
CA GLN A 147 10.42 -6.43 -8.21
C GLN A 147 10.91 -7.76 -8.80
N SER A 148 11.54 -8.61 -7.99
CA SER A 148 12.03 -9.92 -8.43
C SER A 148 10.89 -10.84 -8.90
N THR A 149 9.73 -10.80 -8.24
CA THR A 149 8.54 -11.55 -8.67
C THR A 149 8.08 -11.12 -10.06
N PHE A 150 8.11 -9.81 -10.34
CA PHE A 150 7.74 -9.31 -11.66
C PHE A 150 8.77 -9.73 -12.72
N ASP A 151 10.05 -9.49 -12.48
CA ASP A 151 11.12 -9.71 -13.46
C ASP A 151 11.31 -11.19 -13.81
N THR A 152 11.16 -12.10 -12.83
CA THR A 152 11.40 -13.53 -13.04
C THR A 152 10.17 -14.31 -13.50
N GLY A 153 8.97 -13.90 -13.10
CA GLY A 153 7.76 -14.69 -13.32
C GLY A 153 6.71 -14.05 -14.22
N ILE A 154 6.72 -12.73 -14.32
CA ILE A 154 5.65 -11.98 -15.01
C ILE A 154 6.14 -11.31 -16.29
N ASP A 155 7.35 -10.72 -16.27
CA ASP A 155 7.89 -10.07 -17.46
C ASP A 155 8.12 -11.11 -18.57
N GLY A 156 7.64 -10.77 -19.75
CA GLY A 156 7.68 -11.71 -20.89
C GLY A 156 6.66 -12.84 -20.90
N MET A 157 5.74 -12.90 -19.89
CA MET A 157 4.63 -13.86 -19.91
C MET A 157 3.72 -13.60 -21.11
N GLU A 158 3.39 -14.66 -21.85
CA GLU A 158 2.56 -14.59 -23.03
C GLU A 158 1.20 -15.29 -22.83
N ASP A 159 0.23 -14.87 -23.61
CA ASP A 159 -1.05 -15.56 -23.72
C ASP A 159 -0.96 -16.78 -24.67
N LYS A 160 -2.08 -17.49 -24.85
CA LYS A 160 -2.15 -18.65 -25.75
C LYS A 160 -1.84 -18.34 -27.23
N ASN A 161 -1.85 -17.06 -27.60
CA ASN A 161 -1.62 -16.60 -28.97
C ASN A 161 -0.22 -15.95 -29.12
N GLY A 162 0.64 -16.05 -28.09
CA GLY A 162 1.97 -15.46 -28.10
C GLY A 162 1.97 -13.93 -27.89
N GLN A 163 0.87 -13.37 -27.37
CA GLN A 163 0.84 -11.94 -27.06
C GLN A 163 1.36 -11.68 -25.64
N PRO A 164 2.30 -10.75 -25.47
CA PRO A 164 2.84 -10.45 -24.15
C PRO A 164 1.79 -9.78 -23.27
N ILE A 165 1.53 -10.38 -22.12
CA ILE A 165 0.58 -9.92 -21.10
C ILE A 165 1.25 -9.30 -19.88
N GLY A 166 2.51 -9.65 -19.64
CA GLY A 166 3.42 -9.03 -18.69
C GLY A 166 4.59 -8.44 -19.43
N ARG A 167 4.88 -7.16 -19.22
CA ARG A 167 6.00 -6.50 -19.89
C ARG A 167 6.48 -5.25 -19.19
N THR A 168 7.76 -4.99 -19.32
CA THR A 168 8.40 -3.71 -19.03
C THR A 168 8.29 -2.79 -20.25
N ASN A 169 7.80 -1.57 -20.05
CA ASN A 169 7.84 -0.54 -21.07
C ASN A 169 8.93 0.47 -20.72
N TYR A 170 9.81 0.73 -21.67
CA TYR A 170 10.89 1.69 -21.52
C TYR A 170 10.44 3.04 -22.08
N GLY A 171 10.40 4.07 -21.21
CA GLY A 171 10.15 5.44 -21.62
C GLY A 171 11.33 6.07 -22.34
N VAL A 172 11.08 7.14 -23.09
CA VAL A 172 12.13 7.88 -23.84
C VAL A 172 13.22 8.43 -22.90
N ASN A 173 12.87 8.70 -21.63
CA ASN A 173 13.78 9.21 -20.61
C ASN A 173 14.44 8.09 -19.77
N GLY A 174 14.31 6.83 -20.16
CA GLY A 174 14.83 5.69 -19.40
C GLY A 174 13.98 5.29 -18.20
N GLU A 175 12.78 5.86 -18.05
CA GLU A 175 11.83 5.42 -17.01
C GLU A 175 11.20 4.08 -17.43
N GLU A 176 11.22 3.14 -16.48
CA GLU A 176 10.56 1.84 -16.64
C GLU A 176 9.15 1.90 -16.07
N THR A 177 8.20 1.37 -16.82
CA THR A 177 6.83 1.18 -16.35
C THR A 177 6.41 -0.27 -16.58
N TYR A 178 5.83 -0.85 -15.56
CA TYR A 178 5.48 -2.28 -15.55
C TYR A 178 3.99 -2.46 -15.78
N ARG A 179 3.64 -3.39 -16.63
CA ARG A 179 2.24 -3.71 -16.94
C ARG A 179 2.01 -5.21 -16.93
N PHE A 180 0.88 -5.59 -16.38
CA PHE A 180 0.42 -6.97 -16.34
C PHE A 180 -1.10 -7.05 -16.54
N MET A 181 -1.54 -7.90 -17.45
CA MET A 181 -2.97 -8.09 -17.78
C MET A 181 -3.71 -6.77 -18.10
N GLY A 182 -3.00 -5.82 -18.72
CA GLY A 182 -3.54 -4.50 -19.02
C GLY A 182 -3.65 -3.54 -17.84
N LYS A 183 -3.08 -3.92 -16.67
CA LYS A 183 -3.02 -3.11 -15.45
C LYS A 183 -1.60 -2.62 -15.21
N ASN A 184 -1.48 -1.51 -14.48
CA ASN A 184 -0.19 -1.07 -14.00
C ASN A 184 0.29 -2.01 -12.88
N VAL A 185 1.59 -2.19 -12.82
CA VAL A 185 2.26 -2.90 -11.72
C VAL A 185 3.14 -1.90 -10.99
N GLU A 186 3.00 -1.86 -9.69
CA GLU A 186 3.88 -1.13 -8.79
C GLU A 186 4.78 -2.15 -8.10
N THR A 187 6.06 -1.98 -8.28
CA THR A 187 7.04 -2.88 -7.67
C THR A 187 7.46 -2.36 -6.30
N VAL A 188 7.68 -3.27 -5.38
CA VAL A 188 8.07 -3.01 -4.00
C VAL A 188 9.26 -3.88 -3.62
N GLU A 189 9.91 -3.52 -2.51
CA GLU A 189 11.04 -4.25 -1.95
C GLU A 189 10.58 -5.41 -1.04
N ASP A 190 11.52 -6.27 -0.67
CA ASP A 190 11.29 -7.50 0.12
C ASP A 190 10.69 -7.23 1.50
N ASP A 191 10.93 -6.07 2.09
CA ASP A 191 10.38 -5.67 3.39
C ASP A 191 8.90 -5.29 3.34
N VAL A 192 8.36 -5.04 2.13
CA VAL A 192 6.93 -4.79 1.90
C VAL A 192 6.21 -6.06 1.50
N LEU A 193 6.66 -6.73 0.44
CA LEU A 193 6.15 -8.02 -0.02
C LEU A 193 7.34 -8.92 -0.40
N PRO A 194 7.37 -10.18 0.06
CA PRO A 194 8.44 -11.11 -0.31
C PRO A 194 8.41 -11.42 -1.81
N SER A 195 9.57 -11.76 -2.36
CA SER A 195 9.65 -12.32 -3.71
C SER A 195 8.97 -13.68 -3.77
N TRP A 196 8.62 -14.15 -4.99
CA TRP A 196 8.09 -15.51 -5.14
C TRP A 196 9.04 -16.56 -4.59
N ASP A 197 10.33 -16.41 -4.83
CA ASP A 197 11.35 -17.38 -4.45
C ASP A 197 11.55 -17.42 -2.93
N ASP A 198 11.54 -16.28 -2.25
CA ASP A 198 11.77 -16.16 -0.81
C ASP A 198 10.49 -16.35 0.02
N ALA A 199 9.31 -16.23 -0.59
CA ALA A 199 8.04 -16.40 0.09
C ALA A 199 7.84 -17.85 0.56
N ASN A 200 7.30 -17.99 1.77
CA ASN A 200 6.82 -19.27 2.28
C ASN A 200 5.41 -19.59 1.75
N GLU A 201 4.99 -20.86 1.91
CA GLU A 201 3.61 -21.23 1.65
C GLU A 201 2.63 -20.36 2.47
N GLY A 202 1.63 -19.82 1.80
CA GLY A 202 0.62 -18.95 2.41
C GLY A 202 0.99 -17.47 2.49
N ASP A 203 2.23 -17.10 2.20
CA ASP A 203 2.64 -15.70 2.12
C ASP A 203 2.00 -15.00 0.92
N VAL A 204 1.72 -13.71 1.09
CA VAL A 204 1.16 -12.89 0.02
C VAL A 204 2.30 -12.38 -0.86
N ILE A 205 2.26 -12.75 -2.14
CA ILE A 205 3.27 -12.38 -3.15
C ILE A 205 2.84 -11.22 -4.04
N ALA A 206 1.55 -10.99 -4.15
CA ALA A 206 1.00 -9.86 -4.92
C ALA A 206 -0.33 -9.39 -4.32
N VAL A 207 -0.62 -8.13 -4.51
CA VAL A 207 -1.89 -7.49 -4.12
C VAL A 207 -2.44 -6.77 -5.33
N PHE A 208 -3.72 -6.95 -5.62
CA PHE A 208 -4.43 -6.10 -6.56
C PHE A 208 -5.34 -5.15 -5.80
N MET A 209 -5.16 -3.85 -5.96
CA MET A 209 -5.96 -2.84 -5.28
C MET A 209 -6.01 -1.52 -6.05
N ASN A 210 -7.00 -0.71 -5.73
CA ASN A 210 -6.97 0.70 -6.07
C ASN A 210 -6.39 1.47 -4.88
N PHE A 211 -5.33 2.24 -5.09
CA PHE A 211 -4.67 2.97 -4.01
C PHE A 211 -5.57 3.98 -3.31
N SER A 212 -6.57 4.51 -3.99
CA SER A 212 -7.57 5.41 -3.37
C SER A 212 -8.46 4.73 -2.33
N ASP A 213 -8.49 3.38 -2.30
CA ASP A 213 -9.25 2.61 -1.33
C ASP A 213 -8.52 2.46 0.01
N TYR A 214 -7.25 2.87 0.07
CA TYR A 214 -6.50 3.03 1.31
C TYR A 214 -6.39 4.51 1.66
N VAL A 215 -6.75 4.86 2.89
CA VAL A 215 -6.77 6.26 3.36
C VAL A 215 -5.77 6.43 4.48
N ILE A 216 -4.92 7.43 4.33
CA ILE A 216 -3.99 7.87 5.36
C ILE A 216 -4.48 9.21 5.91
N ASN A 217 -4.62 9.30 7.22
CA ASN A 217 -4.85 10.55 7.93
C ASN A 217 -3.54 11.04 8.54
N THR A 218 -3.07 12.19 8.09
CA THR A 218 -1.89 12.87 8.63
C THR A 218 -2.35 14.02 9.53
N ASN A 219 -2.51 13.75 10.83
CA ASN A 219 -2.96 14.78 11.79
C ASN A 219 -1.91 15.87 12.03
N MET A 220 -0.64 15.54 11.86
CA MET A 220 0.48 16.45 11.96
C MET A 220 1.47 16.14 10.84
N GLU A 221 1.70 17.13 10.00
CA GLU A 221 2.75 17.05 8.97
C GLU A 221 4.13 16.89 9.61
N MET A 222 5.08 16.41 8.82
CA MET A 222 6.44 16.17 9.31
C MET A 222 7.05 17.45 9.88
N GLN A 223 7.42 17.41 11.14
CA GLN A 223 8.13 18.47 11.83
C GLN A 223 9.58 18.06 12.08
N VAL A 224 10.49 18.98 11.83
CA VAL A 224 11.91 18.82 12.14
C VAL A 224 12.24 19.62 13.38
N VAL A 225 12.68 18.95 14.43
CA VAL A 225 13.07 19.56 15.70
C VAL A 225 14.57 19.31 15.93
N LYS A 226 15.29 20.36 16.28
CA LYS A 226 16.71 20.30 16.64
C LYS A 226 16.89 20.82 18.06
N TRP A 227 17.66 20.10 18.87
CA TRP A 227 18.05 20.56 20.21
C TRP A 227 19.44 20.06 20.58
N THR A 228 20.06 20.74 21.53
CA THR A 228 21.34 20.35 22.12
C THR A 228 21.08 19.62 23.43
N ASP A 229 21.62 18.42 23.53
CA ASP A 229 21.65 17.65 24.77
C ASP A 229 22.99 17.95 25.47
N HIS A 230 22.91 18.83 26.45
CA HIS A 230 24.10 19.28 27.19
C HIS A 230 24.67 18.21 28.11
N ASP A 231 23.86 17.29 28.59
CA ASP A 231 24.28 16.21 29.50
C ASP A 231 25.20 15.20 28.78
N ASN A 232 24.93 14.96 27.49
CA ASN A 232 25.67 14.01 26.67
C ASN A 232 26.56 14.67 25.61
N ASN A 233 26.66 16.00 25.59
CA ASN A 233 27.38 16.76 24.56
C ASN A 233 27.04 16.35 23.13
N LYS A 234 25.72 16.24 22.82
CA LYS A 234 25.21 15.84 21.53
C LYS A 234 24.20 16.86 20.98
N ILE A 235 24.24 17.04 19.67
CA ILE A 235 23.16 17.70 18.94
C ILE A 235 22.23 16.61 18.43
N LYS A 236 20.94 16.73 18.71
CA LYS A 236 19.91 15.81 18.32
C LYS A 236 18.98 16.46 17.28
N ASN A 237 18.75 15.76 16.19
CA ASN A 237 17.78 16.12 15.17
C ASN A 237 16.69 15.04 15.14
N LYS A 238 15.43 15.46 15.09
CA LYS A 238 14.27 14.59 15.10
C LYS A 238 13.29 15.03 14.04
N CYS A 239 12.88 14.12 13.20
CA CYS A 239 11.69 14.26 12.37
C CYS A 239 10.54 13.52 13.05
N LEU A 240 9.40 14.18 13.22
CA LEU A 240 8.21 13.63 13.84
C LEU A 240 6.99 13.88 12.95
N MET A 241 6.16 12.88 12.81
CA MET A 241 4.89 12.91 12.10
C MET A 241 3.84 12.14 12.89
N VAL A 242 2.59 12.58 12.83
CA VAL A 242 1.47 11.82 13.40
C VAL A 242 0.60 11.31 12.26
N VAL A 243 0.46 10.01 12.17
CA VAL A 243 -0.20 9.36 11.04
C VAL A 243 -0.98 8.13 11.49
N ASP A 244 -2.12 7.88 10.86
CA ASP A 244 -2.81 6.59 10.86
C ASP A 244 -3.29 6.27 9.44
N GLY A 245 -3.47 4.99 9.14
CA GLY A 245 -3.94 4.55 7.84
C GLY A 245 -4.78 3.29 7.95
N LYS A 246 -5.83 3.23 7.13
CA LYS A 246 -6.75 2.08 7.09
C LYS A 246 -7.36 1.92 5.69
N VAL A 247 -7.76 0.71 5.39
CA VAL A 247 -8.56 0.42 4.20
C VAL A 247 -9.95 1.06 4.34
N ALA A 248 -10.34 1.90 3.40
CA ALA A 248 -11.67 2.48 3.33
C ALA A 248 -12.65 1.54 2.62
N ASP A 249 -12.26 0.95 1.49
CA ASP A 249 -13.08 -0.05 0.78
C ASP A 249 -12.25 -1.32 0.50
N ALA A 250 -12.58 -2.41 1.18
CA ALA A 250 -11.91 -3.69 1.03
C ALA A 250 -12.46 -4.54 -0.13
N ALA A 251 -13.60 -4.16 -0.72
CA ALA A 251 -14.33 -5.00 -1.66
C ALA A 251 -13.62 -5.21 -3.01
N GLY A 252 -12.67 -4.33 -3.36
CA GLY A 252 -11.88 -4.39 -4.59
C GLY A 252 -10.49 -4.98 -4.41
N ILE A 253 -10.06 -5.24 -3.18
CA ILE A 253 -8.72 -5.72 -2.86
C ILE A 253 -8.66 -7.23 -3.02
N ILE A 254 -7.64 -7.74 -3.71
CA ILE A 254 -7.39 -9.17 -3.91
C ILE A 254 -5.97 -9.48 -3.45
N LEU A 255 -5.83 -10.44 -2.56
CA LEU A 255 -4.54 -10.96 -2.12
C LEU A 255 -4.20 -12.23 -2.91
N VAL A 256 -2.99 -12.27 -3.45
CA VAL A 256 -2.46 -13.44 -4.15
C VAL A 256 -1.41 -14.09 -3.27
N LYS A 257 -1.64 -15.34 -2.90
CA LYS A 257 -0.78 -16.13 -2.02
C LYS A 257 -0.01 -17.20 -2.78
N LYS A 258 1.18 -17.50 -2.29
CA LYS A 258 1.97 -18.65 -2.74
C LYS A 258 1.35 -19.93 -2.20
N GLY A 259 1.07 -20.87 -3.09
CA GLY A 259 0.67 -22.23 -2.77
C GLY A 259 1.80 -23.22 -3.01
N VAL A 260 1.55 -24.46 -2.65
CA VAL A 260 2.43 -25.62 -2.93
C VAL A 260 1.97 -26.33 -4.19
N THR A 261 2.90 -27.05 -4.81
CA THR A 261 2.56 -28.00 -5.86
C THR A 261 1.57 -29.02 -5.30
N ALA A 262 0.46 -29.22 -5.99
CA ALA A 262 -0.47 -30.30 -5.63
C ALA A 262 0.28 -31.64 -5.77
N VAL A 263 0.34 -32.39 -4.67
CA VAL A 263 0.91 -33.72 -4.62
C VAL A 263 0.00 -34.71 -5.32
#